data_f66c35c2b89754ac6a1b1453f6cf7ce3
#
_entry.id   f66c35c2b89754ac6a1b1453f6cf7ce3
#
_cell.length_a   1.000
_cell.length_b   1.000
_cell.length_c   1.000
_cell.angle_alpha   90.00
_cell.angle_beta   90.00
_cell.angle_gamma   90.00
#
_symmetry.space_group_name_H-M   'P 1'
#
loop_
_entity.id
_entity.type
_entity.pdbx_description
1 polymer ?
#
loop_
_entity_poly.entity_id
_entity_poly.type
_entity_poly.pdbx_seq_one_letter_code
_entity_poly.pdbx_strand_id
1 'polypeptide(L)'
;EANQFSTTTKLKGYAAFVFGANTFGGNLRTTPNVSAYSGGVFGPDGQYIGGGAAPGSKYASYASQTAGALSFPYDLRLDLDTSFTGKDLLRTRLRAGNFNGSAWFGNAPVGLLGMETAFESGAGNNVVEINRLFYQFPIGSGFTATFGPRVRQDDMLAMWPSAYPADTVLDIFTYAGAPGTYSLNLGAGGGLWWKAGGFSLSANYVSANGDSSNPSEGGIGTEGAAQTGTVQLAYGGANYGLAAAYTYSSGAGLYGGNGTPLAVAGFGGNSTNSVGLSAYFSPLSASWFPSISAGWGLNTYVGGSTTAGATSYTTATSGYADTINLGGDSSQSWYLGFQWGDFLLKGNTVGFAFGQPTFVTSSGFNDGNYAWEGWYKMQVTDNISVTPAIYYLSAPLGALQKDSGQSFNSFGGLIKTTFRF
;
A
#
# COMPACT_ATOMS: atom_id res chain seq x y z
N GLU A 1 33.15 18.93 -7.91
CA GLU A 1 32.15 20.03 -7.99
C GLU A 1 31.79 20.41 -9.43
N ALA A 2 32.63 20.10 -10.43
CA ALA A 2 32.39 20.46 -11.84
C ALA A 2 31.18 19.77 -12.48
N ASN A 3 30.58 18.75 -11.83
CA ASN A 3 29.41 18.01 -12.32
C ASN A 3 28.15 18.24 -11.48
N GLN A 4 28.13 19.24 -10.61
CA GLN A 4 26.96 19.50 -9.78
C GLN A 4 25.89 20.21 -10.61
N PHE A 5 24.70 19.61 -10.72
CA PHE A 5 23.54 20.14 -11.44
C PHE A 5 23.13 21.55 -10.96
N SER A 6 23.19 21.78 -9.65
CA SER A 6 22.88 23.06 -9.01
C SER A 6 23.43 23.10 -7.57
N THR A 7 23.74 24.28 -7.07
CA THR A 7 24.14 24.47 -5.66
C THR A 7 22.97 24.36 -4.69
N THR A 8 21.73 24.56 -5.16
CA THR A 8 20.50 24.55 -4.35
C THR A 8 19.67 23.27 -4.55
N THR A 9 19.91 22.53 -5.63
CA THR A 9 19.14 21.33 -5.97
C THR A 9 20.04 20.10 -6.02
N LYS A 10 19.63 19.03 -5.30
CA LYS A 10 20.29 17.73 -5.32
C LYS A 10 19.41 16.73 -6.06
N LEU A 11 20.02 15.99 -7.00
CA LEU A 11 19.38 14.83 -7.64
C LEU A 11 19.66 13.58 -6.81
N LYS A 12 18.63 12.80 -6.56
CA LYS A 12 18.70 11.44 -5.98
C LYS A 12 17.95 10.49 -6.88
N GLY A 13 18.58 9.38 -7.21
CA GLY A 13 17.97 8.35 -8.05
C GLY A 13 17.73 7.06 -7.30
N TYR A 14 16.65 6.39 -7.66
CA TYR A 14 16.29 5.04 -7.25
C TYR A 14 15.75 4.29 -8.45
N ALA A 15 16.31 3.12 -8.73
CA ALA A 15 15.76 2.21 -9.72
C ALA A 15 15.64 0.80 -9.13
N ALA A 16 14.48 0.16 -9.27
CA ALA A 16 14.25 -1.22 -8.89
C ALA A 16 13.87 -2.04 -10.12
N PHE A 17 14.55 -3.17 -10.33
CA PHE A 17 14.25 -4.18 -11.33
C PHE A 17 13.75 -5.41 -10.60
N VAL A 18 12.57 -5.92 -10.96
CA VAL A 18 11.95 -7.07 -10.30
C VAL A 18 11.79 -8.20 -11.30
N PHE A 19 12.43 -9.33 -11.04
CA PHE A 19 12.39 -10.52 -11.89
C PHE A 19 11.82 -11.69 -11.10
N GLY A 20 10.72 -12.31 -11.58
CA GLY A 20 10.11 -13.43 -10.86
C GLY A 20 8.74 -13.83 -11.42
N ALA A 21 8.09 -14.73 -10.69
CA ALA A 21 6.80 -15.30 -11.07
C ALA A 21 5.96 -15.71 -9.86
N ASN A 22 4.68 -15.96 -10.12
CA ASN A 22 3.72 -16.47 -9.16
C ASN A 22 3.15 -17.80 -9.62
N THR A 23 2.80 -18.65 -8.66
CA THR A 23 2.06 -19.89 -8.86
C THR A 23 0.76 -19.84 -8.03
N PHE A 24 -0.27 -20.47 -8.53
CA PHE A 24 -1.59 -20.46 -7.93
C PHE A 24 -2.10 -21.86 -7.72
N GLY A 25 -2.70 -22.12 -6.56
CA GLY A 25 -3.20 -23.43 -6.18
C GLY A 25 -4.60 -23.36 -5.57
N GLY A 26 -5.18 -24.54 -5.36
CA GLY A 26 -6.50 -24.67 -4.74
C GLY A 26 -7.55 -25.28 -5.66
N ASN A 27 -8.74 -25.48 -5.07
CA ASN A 27 -9.87 -26.12 -5.76
C ASN A 27 -11.03 -25.16 -6.05
N LEU A 28 -10.85 -23.86 -5.77
CA LEU A 28 -11.87 -22.85 -6.05
C LEU A 28 -12.29 -22.90 -7.52
N ARG A 29 -13.58 -22.97 -7.72
CA ARG A 29 -14.19 -22.92 -9.05
C ARG A 29 -14.80 -21.56 -9.31
N THR A 30 -14.73 -21.14 -10.55
CA THR A 30 -15.41 -19.94 -11.00
C THR A 30 -16.91 -20.17 -10.98
N THR A 31 -17.58 -19.47 -10.10
CA THR A 31 -19.03 -19.29 -10.09
C THR A 31 -19.36 -17.95 -10.77
N PRO A 32 -20.62 -17.65 -11.13
CA PRO A 32 -20.96 -16.31 -11.60
C PRO A 32 -20.43 -15.19 -10.71
N ASN A 33 -20.33 -15.40 -9.40
CA ASN A 33 -19.85 -14.42 -8.42
C ASN A 33 -18.33 -14.28 -8.41
N VAL A 34 -17.61 -15.40 -8.45
CA VAL A 34 -16.15 -15.41 -8.58
C VAL A 34 -15.76 -14.93 -9.98
N SER A 35 -16.57 -15.21 -11.00
CA SER A 35 -16.36 -14.67 -12.35
C SER A 35 -16.62 -13.17 -12.42
N ALA A 36 -17.61 -12.66 -11.69
CA ALA A 36 -17.84 -11.22 -11.57
C ALA A 36 -16.63 -10.51 -10.90
N TYR A 37 -16.01 -11.13 -9.90
CA TYR A 37 -14.78 -10.62 -9.31
C TYR A 37 -13.57 -10.79 -10.23
N SER A 38 -13.42 -11.93 -10.88
CA SER A 38 -12.34 -12.17 -11.86
C SER A 38 -12.49 -11.37 -13.15
N GLY A 39 -13.69 -10.92 -13.45
CA GLY A 39 -13.99 -10.02 -14.54
C GLY A 39 -14.12 -8.55 -14.14
N GLY A 40 -14.10 -8.25 -12.84
CA GLY A 40 -14.42 -6.95 -12.27
C GLY A 40 -13.29 -6.25 -11.55
N VAL A 41 -12.05 -6.43 -11.96
CA VAL A 41 -11.02 -5.51 -11.50
C VAL A 41 -11.18 -4.21 -12.29
N PHE A 42 -11.59 -3.20 -11.56
CA PHE A 42 -11.52 -1.85 -12.06
C PHE A 42 -10.04 -1.45 -12.09
N GLY A 43 -9.53 -1.15 -13.26
CA GLY A 43 -8.25 -0.46 -13.40
C GLY A 43 -8.26 0.86 -12.61
N PRO A 44 -7.10 1.52 -12.46
CA PRO A 44 -7.02 2.84 -11.80
C PRO A 44 -7.94 3.90 -12.41
N ASP A 45 -8.45 3.65 -13.60
CA ASP A 45 -9.39 4.46 -14.39
C ASP A 45 -10.87 4.04 -14.25
N GLY A 46 -11.17 3.05 -13.37
CA GLY A 46 -12.52 2.54 -13.18
C GLY A 46 -13.03 1.66 -14.33
N GLN A 47 -12.19 1.27 -15.29
CA GLN A 47 -12.57 0.41 -16.39
C GLN A 47 -12.49 -1.07 -16.03
N TYR A 48 -13.54 -1.81 -16.42
CA TYR A 48 -13.64 -3.25 -16.33
C TYR A 48 -12.66 -3.92 -17.31
N ILE A 49 -11.63 -4.58 -16.79
CA ILE A 49 -10.74 -5.39 -17.63
C ILE A 49 -11.37 -6.78 -17.77
N GLY A 50 -12.14 -6.96 -18.83
CA GLY A 50 -12.84 -8.20 -19.12
C GLY A 50 -11.91 -9.31 -19.57
N GLY A 51 -12.20 -10.50 -19.13
CA GLY A 51 -11.51 -11.74 -19.46
C GLY A 51 -11.80 -12.81 -18.42
N GLY A 52 -13.07 -12.97 -18.01
CA GLY A 52 -13.47 -13.92 -16.97
C GLY A 52 -13.17 -15.37 -17.36
N ALA A 53 -12.74 -16.16 -16.39
CA ALA A 53 -12.66 -17.60 -16.54
C ALA A 53 -14.02 -18.19 -16.86
N ALA A 54 -14.08 -19.19 -17.74
CA ALA A 54 -15.33 -19.86 -18.05
C ALA A 54 -15.99 -20.43 -16.78
N PRO A 55 -17.31 -20.27 -16.60
CA PRO A 55 -18.02 -20.79 -15.44
C PRO A 55 -17.67 -22.27 -15.16
N GLY A 56 -17.39 -22.60 -13.90
CA GLY A 56 -17.02 -23.96 -13.46
C GLY A 56 -15.56 -24.34 -13.67
N SER A 57 -14.73 -23.50 -14.32
CA SER A 57 -13.29 -23.75 -14.43
C SER A 57 -12.58 -23.54 -13.08
N LYS A 58 -11.37 -24.07 -12.93
CA LYS A 58 -10.56 -23.81 -11.73
C LYS A 58 -10.02 -22.38 -11.75
N TYR A 59 -10.28 -21.62 -10.69
CA TYR A 59 -9.77 -20.24 -10.56
C TYR A 59 -8.23 -20.17 -10.60
N ALA A 60 -7.53 -21.17 -10.01
CA ALA A 60 -6.09 -21.28 -10.07
C ALA A 60 -5.56 -21.40 -11.52
N SER A 61 -6.29 -22.05 -12.41
CA SER A 61 -5.91 -22.13 -13.84
C SER A 61 -6.05 -20.77 -14.53
N TYR A 62 -7.12 -20.05 -14.26
CA TYR A 62 -7.31 -18.67 -14.73
C TYR A 62 -6.21 -17.77 -14.22
N ALA A 63 -5.94 -17.79 -12.90
CA ALA A 63 -4.89 -16.98 -12.28
C ALA A 63 -3.50 -17.27 -12.88
N SER A 64 -3.19 -18.57 -13.14
CA SER A 64 -1.93 -18.95 -13.76
C SER A 64 -1.79 -18.43 -15.21
N GLN A 65 -2.89 -18.40 -15.96
CA GLN A 65 -2.88 -17.89 -17.33
C GLN A 65 -2.75 -16.37 -17.41
N THR A 66 -3.23 -15.66 -16.40
CA THR A 66 -3.26 -14.19 -16.38
C THR A 66 -2.09 -13.54 -15.61
N ALA A 67 -1.55 -14.24 -14.61
CA ALA A 67 -0.56 -13.69 -13.68
C ALA A 67 0.58 -14.66 -13.29
N GLY A 68 0.70 -15.82 -13.95
CA GLY A 68 1.70 -16.84 -13.65
C GLY A 68 2.99 -16.74 -14.47
N ALA A 69 3.06 -15.87 -15.43
CA ALA A 69 4.25 -15.75 -16.28
C ALA A 69 5.43 -15.13 -15.52
N LEU A 70 6.65 -15.58 -15.91
CA LEU A 70 7.88 -14.91 -15.49
C LEU A 70 7.88 -13.50 -16.10
N SER A 71 8.06 -12.48 -15.28
CA SER A 71 8.02 -11.07 -15.69
C SER A 71 9.21 -10.27 -15.13
N PHE A 72 9.52 -9.15 -15.78
CA PHE A 72 10.67 -8.32 -15.46
C PHE A 72 10.34 -6.82 -15.55
N PRO A 73 9.47 -6.31 -14.68
CA PRO A 73 9.13 -4.89 -14.61
C PRO A 73 10.17 -4.07 -13.82
N TYR A 74 10.05 -2.73 -13.94
CA TYR A 74 10.89 -1.77 -13.23
C TYR A 74 10.10 -0.61 -12.62
N ASP A 75 10.69 0.03 -11.59
CA ASP A 75 10.30 1.30 -11.01
C ASP A 75 11.52 2.24 -10.98
N LEU A 76 11.38 3.42 -11.56
CA LEU A 76 12.41 4.46 -11.57
C LEU A 76 11.86 5.71 -10.87
N ARG A 77 12.62 6.23 -9.88
CA ARG A 77 12.31 7.46 -9.14
C ARG A 77 13.50 8.41 -9.20
N LEU A 78 13.24 9.66 -9.59
CA LEU A 78 14.22 10.74 -9.60
C LEU A 78 13.71 11.89 -8.73
N ASP A 79 14.36 12.15 -7.60
CA ASP A 79 14.04 13.25 -6.70
C ASP A 79 14.94 14.44 -6.97
N LEU A 80 14.35 15.57 -7.31
CA LEU A 80 14.97 16.89 -7.33
C LEU A 80 14.63 17.57 -5.99
N ASP A 81 15.55 17.52 -5.05
CA ASP A 81 15.42 18.14 -3.73
C ASP A 81 16.08 19.50 -3.72
N THR A 82 15.28 20.55 -3.71
CA THR A 82 15.73 21.96 -3.72
C THR A 82 15.50 22.59 -2.37
N SER A 83 16.52 23.29 -1.84
CA SER A 83 16.42 24.10 -0.63
C SER A 83 16.78 25.55 -0.94
N PHE A 84 15.95 26.49 -0.53
CA PHE A 84 16.17 27.94 -0.72
C PHE A 84 16.81 28.58 0.50
N THR A 85 16.59 28.02 1.69
CA THR A 85 17.04 28.59 2.97
C THR A 85 18.04 27.69 3.71
N GLY A 86 18.32 26.49 3.18
CA GLY A 86 19.14 25.47 3.81
C GLY A 86 18.40 24.64 4.88
N LYS A 87 17.14 24.98 5.20
CA LYS A 87 16.29 24.29 6.19
C LYS A 87 14.94 23.85 5.64
N ASP A 88 14.64 24.20 4.42
CA ASP A 88 13.41 23.91 3.69
C ASP A 88 13.65 22.86 2.59
N LEU A 89 12.60 22.35 2.03
CA LEU A 89 12.60 21.35 0.97
C LEU A 89 11.48 21.61 -0.02
N LEU A 90 11.81 21.93 -1.25
CA LEU A 90 10.92 21.74 -2.38
C LEU A 90 11.29 20.40 -3.05
N ARG A 91 10.43 19.40 -2.95
CA ARG A 91 10.64 18.11 -3.62
C ARG A 91 9.85 18.04 -4.90
N THR A 92 10.54 17.71 -5.99
CA THR A 92 9.92 17.27 -7.24
C THR A 92 10.39 15.85 -7.51
N ARG A 93 9.46 14.86 -7.47
CA ARG A 93 9.75 13.48 -7.85
C ARG A 93 9.18 13.18 -9.22
N LEU A 94 10.06 12.79 -10.12
CA LEU A 94 9.69 12.13 -11.38
C LEU A 94 9.69 10.63 -11.16
N ARG A 95 8.68 9.93 -11.64
CA ARG A 95 8.57 8.47 -11.51
C ARG A 95 8.06 7.85 -12.79
N ALA A 96 8.61 6.71 -13.17
CA ALA A 96 8.18 5.89 -14.30
C ALA A 96 8.29 4.42 -13.96
N GLY A 97 7.44 3.59 -14.55
CA GLY A 97 7.46 2.14 -14.37
C GLY A 97 6.61 1.44 -15.43
N ASN A 98 6.58 0.12 -15.37
CA ASN A 98 5.82 -0.72 -16.30
C ASN A 98 5.20 -1.96 -15.61
N PHE A 99 4.76 -1.80 -14.37
CA PHE A 99 4.23 -2.92 -13.58
C PHE A 99 2.80 -3.34 -13.95
N ASN A 100 2.02 -2.52 -14.67
CA ASN A 100 0.59 -2.79 -14.90
C ASN A 100 0.28 -4.18 -15.46
N GLY A 101 1.13 -4.69 -16.36
CA GLY A 101 0.99 -6.04 -16.91
C GLY A 101 1.45 -7.17 -15.99
N SER A 102 2.00 -6.86 -14.80
CA SER A 102 2.51 -7.86 -13.87
C SER A 102 1.52 -8.15 -12.74
N ALA A 103 1.61 -9.34 -12.14
CA ALA A 103 0.84 -9.69 -10.95
C ALA A 103 1.10 -8.76 -9.76
N TRP A 104 2.27 -8.10 -9.72
CA TRP A 104 2.70 -7.24 -8.62
C TRP A 104 2.13 -5.82 -8.66
N PHE A 105 1.37 -5.46 -9.67
CA PHE A 105 0.65 -4.19 -9.67
C PHE A 105 -0.57 -4.18 -8.74
N GLY A 106 -0.95 -5.36 -8.22
CA GLY A 106 -2.08 -5.46 -7.30
C GLY A 106 -3.45 -5.53 -7.98
N ASN A 107 -3.47 -5.90 -9.27
CA ASN A 107 -4.67 -6.13 -10.04
C ASN A 107 -5.19 -7.58 -9.90
N ALA A 108 -6.28 -7.91 -10.62
CA ALA A 108 -6.73 -9.29 -10.75
C ALA A 108 -5.58 -10.19 -11.28
N PRO A 109 -5.56 -11.46 -10.92
CA PRO A 109 -6.58 -12.19 -10.15
C PRO A 109 -6.40 -12.09 -8.62
N VAL A 110 -5.38 -11.42 -8.12
CA VAL A 110 -5.07 -11.32 -6.69
C VAL A 110 -4.51 -9.94 -6.35
N GLY A 111 -5.34 -9.04 -5.80
CA GLY A 111 -4.94 -7.68 -5.42
C GLY A 111 -3.83 -7.64 -4.36
N LEU A 112 -3.80 -8.61 -3.45
CA LEU A 112 -2.80 -8.70 -2.37
C LEU A 112 -1.37 -9.05 -2.84
N LEU A 113 -1.14 -9.30 -4.14
CA LEU A 113 0.20 -9.44 -4.71
C LEU A 113 0.87 -8.09 -5.00
N GLY A 114 0.19 -6.98 -4.80
CA GLY A 114 0.77 -5.64 -4.96
C GLY A 114 2.10 -5.48 -4.22
N MET A 115 3.07 -4.84 -4.87
CA MET A 115 4.36 -4.47 -4.28
C MET A 115 4.43 -2.95 -4.10
N GLU A 116 5.11 -2.47 -3.06
CA GLU A 116 5.34 -1.02 -2.86
C GLU A 116 6.15 -0.40 -4.04
N THR A 117 7.05 -1.17 -4.62
CA THR A 117 7.81 -0.73 -5.80
C THR A 117 7.01 -0.83 -7.10
N ALA A 118 5.83 -1.45 -7.10
CA ALA A 118 5.03 -1.55 -8.31
C ALA A 118 4.47 -0.18 -8.70
N PHE A 119 4.82 0.28 -9.87
CA PHE A 119 4.41 1.57 -10.38
C PHE A 119 4.15 1.55 -11.88
N GLU A 120 3.13 2.29 -12.24
CA GLU A 120 2.83 2.75 -13.59
C GLU A 120 2.19 4.13 -13.50
N SER A 121 2.48 4.98 -14.45
CA SER A 121 1.78 6.25 -14.62
C SER A 121 0.32 6.04 -15.04
N GLY A 122 -0.59 6.88 -14.58
CA GLY A 122 -1.97 6.90 -15.08
C GLY A 122 -2.09 7.09 -16.60
N ALA A 123 -1.04 7.59 -17.25
CA ALA A 123 -0.96 7.72 -18.71
C ALA A 123 -0.40 6.47 -19.42
N GLY A 124 0.01 5.44 -18.67
CA GLY A 124 0.46 4.15 -19.20
C GLY A 124 1.91 3.77 -18.86
N ASN A 125 2.31 2.61 -19.35
CA ASN A 125 3.63 2.05 -19.16
C ASN A 125 4.74 2.95 -19.70
N ASN A 126 5.84 3.07 -18.96
CA ASN A 126 7.06 3.82 -19.33
C ASN A 126 6.85 5.34 -19.48
N VAL A 127 5.72 5.87 -19.04
CA VAL A 127 5.47 7.30 -19.03
C VAL A 127 5.99 7.92 -17.74
N VAL A 128 6.73 9.01 -17.84
CA VAL A 128 7.22 9.79 -16.71
C VAL A 128 6.12 10.71 -16.22
N GLU A 129 5.84 10.67 -14.90
CA GLU A 129 4.91 11.62 -14.28
C GLU A 129 5.54 12.31 -13.07
N ILE A 130 4.95 13.43 -12.65
CA ILE A 130 5.27 14.07 -11.38
C ILE A 130 4.56 13.32 -10.27
N ASN A 131 5.32 12.51 -9.52
CA ASN A 131 4.79 11.69 -8.42
C ASN A 131 4.78 12.44 -7.08
N ARG A 132 5.61 13.47 -6.89
CA ARG A 132 5.62 14.40 -5.77
C ARG A 132 5.92 15.80 -6.26
N LEU A 133 5.19 16.77 -5.72
CA LEU A 133 5.51 18.19 -5.84
C LEU A 133 4.97 18.90 -4.60
N PHE A 134 5.84 19.16 -3.63
CA PHE A 134 5.45 19.80 -2.37
C PHE A 134 6.58 20.65 -1.79
N TYR A 135 6.20 21.58 -0.95
CA TYR A 135 7.13 22.41 -0.19
C TYR A 135 6.97 22.16 1.31
N GLN A 136 8.08 21.94 1.98
CA GLN A 136 8.18 21.67 3.42
C GLN A 136 9.16 22.64 4.06
N PHE A 137 8.79 23.22 5.19
CA PHE A 137 9.62 24.21 5.89
C PHE A 137 9.36 24.22 7.40
N PRO A 138 10.39 24.55 8.21
CA PRO A 138 10.24 24.69 9.65
C PRO A 138 9.52 26.00 10.03
N ILE A 139 8.70 25.94 11.09
CA ILE A 139 8.02 27.09 11.69
C ILE A 139 8.42 27.17 13.17
N GLY A 140 9.14 28.21 13.56
CA GLY A 140 9.58 28.36 14.94
C GLY A 140 10.41 27.18 15.45
N SER A 141 10.20 26.77 16.69
CA SER A 141 10.89 25.62 17.29
C SER A 141 9.97 24.40 17.35
N GLY A 142 10.38 23.32 16.68
CA GLY A 142 9.70 22.01 16.73
C GLY A 142 8.55 21.81 15.76
N PHE A 143 8.06 22.82 15.05
CA PHE A 143 7.04 22.69 14.03
C PHE A 143 7.63 22.60 12.62
N THR A 144 6.99 21.80 11.78
CA THR A 144 7.25 21.73 10.34
C THR A 144 5.93 21.69 9.58
N ALA A 145 5.79 22.56 8.60
CA ALA A 145 4.65 22.62 7.70
C ALA A 145 5.02 22.04 6.34
N THR A 146 4.05 21.41 5.70
CA THR A 146 4.16 20.87 4.34
C THR A 146 2.89 21.16 3.58
N PHE A 147 2.99 21.56 2.31
CA PHE A 147 1.85 21.68 1.41
C PHE A 147 2.27 21.48 -0.04
N GLY A 148 1.37 21.04 -0.86
CA GLY A 148 1.63 20.91 -2.29
C GLY A 148 0.46 20.35 -3.08
N PRO A 149 0.51 20.53 -4.41
CA PRO A 149 -0.50 19.94 -5.30
C PRO A 149 -0.36 18.42 -5.41
N ARG A 150 0.80 17.86 -5.02
CA ARG A 150 1.06 16.41 -5.08
C ARG A 150 1.96 15.98 -3.92
N VAL A 151 1.35 15.78 -2.76
CA VAL A 151 1.99 15.36 -1.52
C VAL A 151 1.33 14.07 -1.02
N ARG A 152 2.10 13.17 -0.45
CA ARG A 152 1.59 11.91 0.10
C ARG A 152 1.41 12.04 1.63
N GLN A 153 0.45 11.32 2.17
CA GLN A 153 0.10 11.34 3.60
C GLN A 153 1.32 11.16 4.51
N ASP A 154 2.20 10.21 4.20
CA ASP A 154 3.41 9.91 4.99
C ASP A 154 4.52 10.95 4.85
N ASP A 155 4.56 11.73 3.76
CA ASP A 155 5.46 12.88 3.63
C ASP A 155 5.22 13.94 4.72
N MET A 156 4.07 13.88 5.41
CA MET A 156 3.61 14.83 6.42
C MET A 156 3.50 14.23 7.83
N LEU A 157 4.08 13.06 8.07
CA LEU A 157 4.18 12.44 9.39
C LEU A 157 5.57 12.70 10.00
N ALA A 158 5.59 13.14 11.26
CA ALA A 158 6.83 13.39 11.98
C ALA A 158 7.64 12.12 12.25
N MET A 159 6.98 10.95 12.29
CA MET A 159 7.59 9.64 12.52
C MET A 159 6.81 8.56 11.76
N TRP A 160 7.53 7.68 11.07
CA TRP A 160 6.97 6.43 10.54
C TRP A 160 7.08 5.33 11.60
N PRO A 161 5.98 4.67 12.00
CA PRO A 161 5.98 3.80 13.18
C PRO A 161 6.36 2.34 12.87
N SER A 162 7.33 2.12 12.02
CA SER A 162 7.84 0.79 11.67
C SER A 162 9.32 0.83 11.39
N ALA A 163 10.05 -0.18 11.85
CA ALA A 163 11.43 -0.44 11.46
C ALA A 163 11.53 -1.48 10.33
N TYR A 164 10.41 -2.14 9.98
CA TYR A 164 10.37 -3.05 8.83
C TYR A 164 10.44 -2.24 7.54
N PRO A 165 11.24 -2.65 6.56
CA PRO A 165 11.47 -1.84 5.36
C PRO A 165 10.20 -1.60 4.54
N ALA A 166 10.04 -0.38 4.06
CA ALA A 166 8.87 0.06 3.31
C ALA A 166 8.93 -0.28 1.80
N ASP A 167 10.00 -0.89 1.30
CA ASP A 167 10.19 -1.17 -0.13
C ASP A 167 10.64 -2.61 -0.43
N THR A 168 10.34 -3.57 0.44
CA THR A 168 10.85 -4.94 0.29
C THR A 168 10.09 -5.77 -0.73
N VAL A 169 8.94 -6.34 -0.37
CA VAL A 169 8.19 -7.25 -1.24
C VAL A 169 6.72 -6.84 -1.29
N LEU A 170 5.85 -7.48 -0.48
CA LEU A 170 4.42 -7.24 -0.51
C LEU A 170 4.08 -5.90 0.13
N ASP A 171 3.32 -5.10 -0.57
CA ASP A 171 2.87 -3.78 -0.15
C ASP A 171 2.11 -3.82 1.20
N ILE A 172 1.36 -4.89 1.44
CA ILE A 172 0.58 -5.10 2.67
C ILE A 172 1.39 -5.02 3.98
N PHE A 173 2.72 -5.25 3.94
CA PHE A 173 3.60 -5.17 5.09
C PHE A 173 4.28 -3.80 5.26
N THR A 174 4.01 -2.86 4.36
CA THR A 174 4.66 -1.54 4.34
C THR A 174 3.83 -0.43 5.00
N TYR A 175 2.64 -0.73 5.50
CA TYR A 175 1.68 0.22 6.09
C TYR A 175 1.66 0.19 7.62
N ALA A 176 2.74 -0.22 8.26
CA ALA A 176 2.81 -0.35 9.72
C ALA A 176 1.63 -1.13 10.35
N GLY A 177 1.06 -2.10 9.62
CA GLY A 177 -0.05 -2.96 10.04
C GLY A 177 -1.45 -2.33 9.96
N ALA A 178 -1.57 -1.08 9.56
CA ALA A 178 -2.83 -0.34 9.54
C ALA A 178 -3.05 0.40 8.20
N PRO A 179 -3.24 -0.32 7.07
CA PRO A 179 -3.36 0.31 5.75
C PRO A 179 -4.51 1.32 5.63
N GLY A 180 -5.63 1.11 6.32
CA GLY A 180 -6.72 2.08 6.34
C GLY A 180 -6.35 3.40 7.01
N THR A 181 -5.46 3.36 8.01
CA THR A 181 -4.96 4.55 8.72
C THR A 181 -3.80 5.21 7.97
N TYR A 182 -2.84 4.41 7.50
CA TYR A 182 -1.67 4.85 6.74
C TYR A 182 -1.88 4.59 5.24
N SER A 183 -2.95 5.14 4.67
CA SER A 183 -3.40 4.84 3.31
C SER A 183 -2.44 5.29 2.20
N LEU A 184 -1.43 6.09 2.54
CA LEU A 184 -0.48 6.71 1.60
C LEU A 184 -1.18 7.53 0.50
N ASN A 185 -2.37 8.08 0.79
CA ASN A 185 -3.12 8.91 -0.15
C ASN A 185 -2.23 10.01 -0.71
N LEU A 186 -2.28 10.20 -2.02
CA LEU A 186 -1.40 11.08 -2.78
C LEU A 186 -2.21 12.06 -3.64
N GLY A 187 -2.04 13.34 -3.42
CA GLY A 187 -2.74 14.38 -4.17
C GLY A 187 -2.47 15.78 -3.63
N ALA A 188 -3.42 16.68 -3.85
CA ALA A 188 -3.35 18.03 -3.29
C ALA A 188 -3.58 17.97 -1.77
N GLY A 189 -2.70 18.60 -1.00
CA GLY A 189 -2.82 18.53 0.46
C GLY A 189 -1.82 19.38 1.21
N GLY A 190 -1.92 19.27 2.53
CA GLY A 190 -1.02 19.94 3.47
C GLY A 190 -1.10 19.36 4.86
N GLY A 191 -0.09 19.63 5.66
CA GLY A 191 -0.02 19.15 7.03
C GLY A 191 0.98 19.90 7.87
N LEU A 192 0.89 19.66 9.15
CA LEU A 192 1.76 20.24 10.16
C LEU A 192 2.15 19.14 11.14
N TRP A 193 3.41 19.10 11.53
CA TRP A 193 3.82 18.29 12.68
C TRP A 193 4.61 19.11 13.68
N TRP A 194 4.60 18.62 14.90
CA TRP A 194 5.40 19.12 16.01
C TRP A 194 6.22 17.98 16.62
N LYS A 195 7.45 18.27 17.04
CA LYS A 195 8.35 17.33 17.73
C LYS A 195 9.01 17.99 18.94
N ALA A 196 8.96 17.32 20.10
CA ALA A 196 9.74 17.69 21.28
C ALA A 196 9.94 16.51 22.22
N GLY A 197 11.14 16.32 22.77
CA GLY A 197 11.43 15.33 23.80
C GLY A 197 11.08 13.88 23.45
N GLY A 198 11.20 13.49 22.18
CA GLY A 198 10.78 12.18 21.66
C GLY A 198 9.30 12.10 21.23
N PHE A 199 8.44 12.98 21.73
CA PHE A 199 7.04 13.05 21.29
C PHE A 199 6.90 13.77 19.96
N SER A 200 5.91 13.35 19.20
CA SER A 200 5.48 14.06 18.01
C SER A 200 3.96 14.01 17.83
N LEU A 201 3.42 15.08 17.28
CA LEU A 201 2.03 15.18 16.87
C LEU A 201 2.01 15.61 15.40
N SER A 202 1.33 14.86 14.55
CA SER A 202 1.17 15.16 13.14
C SER A 202 -0.30 15.27 12.78
N ALA A 203 -0.66 16.23 11.94
CA ALA A 203 -1.98 16.36 11.36
C ALA A 203 -1.84 16.71 9.87
N ASN A 204 -2.56 16.00 9.01
CA ASN A 204 -2.52 16.26 7.57
C ASN A 204 -3.85 15.97 6.89
N TYR A 205 -3.99 16.54 5.70
CA TYR A 205 -5.10 16.34 4.79
C TYR A 205 -4.56 16.15 3.37
N VAL A 206 -5.14 15.19 2.63
CA VAL A 206 -4.82 14.92 1.22
C VAL A 206 -6.10 14.60 0.45
N SER A 207 -6.26 15.17 -0.74
CA SER A 207 -7.29 14.82 -1.72
C SER A 207 -6.62 14.31 -3.00
N ALA A 208 -6.86 13.04 -3.37
CA ALA A 208 -6.24 12.40 -4.53
C ALA A 208 -6.66 13.04 -5.86
N ASN A 209 -7.87 13.57 -5.92
CA ASN A 209 -8.46 14.29 -7.05
C ASN A 209 -8.69 15.78 -6.74
N GLY A 210 -7.79 16.35 -5.93
CA GLY A 210 -7.89 17.73 -5.46
C GLY A 210 -7.62 18.80 -6.53
N ASP A 211 -7.20 18.40 -7.71
CA ASP A 211 -7.02 19.25 -8.91
C ASP A 211 -8.32 19.45 -9.69
N SER A 212 -9.38 18.66 -9.44
CA SER A 212 -10.68 18.84 -10.08
C SER A 212 -11.41 20.06 -9.49
N SER A 213 -11.94 20.92 -10.35
CA SER A 213 -12.82 22.03 -9.97
C SER A 213 -14.30 21.65 -9.90
N ASN A 214 -14.66 20.42 -10.27
CA ASN A 214 -16.02 19.90 -10.17
C ASN A 214 -16.24 19.28 -8.76
N PRO A 215 -17.04 19.90 -7.87
CA PRO A 215 -17.20 19.43 -6.50
C PRO A 215 -17.87 18.06 -6.37
N SER A 216 -18.53 17.57 -7.40
CA SER A 216 -19.13 16.22 -7.45
C SER A 216 -18.16 15.14 -7.89
N GLU A 217 -17.00 15.50 -8.44
CA GLU A 217 -16.00 14.59 -8.98
C GLU A 217 -14.65 14.65 -8.24
N GLY A 218 -14.38 15.75 -7.52
CA GLY A 218 -13.14 15.97 -6.82
C GLY A 218 -13.07 17.33 -6.13
N GLY A 219 -11.87 17.84 -5.93
CA GLY A 219 -11.60 19.08 -5.23
C GLY A 219 -11.09 18.86 -3.80
N ILE A 220 -11.07 19.92 -3.01
CA ILE A 220 -10.58 19.92 -1.62
C ILE A 220 -11.78 20.14 -0.69
N GLY A 221 -12.07 19.15 0.19
CA GLY A 221 -13.18 19.24 1.15
C GLY A 221 -14.57 19.19 0.52
N THR A 222 -14.71 18.65 -0.67
CA THR A 222 -15.95 18.51 -1.41
C THR A 222 -16.55 17.11 -1.26
N GLU A 223 -17.80 16.93 -1.70
CA GLU A 223 -18.48 15.63 -1.70
C GLU A 223 -17.77 14.61 -2.64
N GLY A 224 -17.29 15.05 -3.78
CA GLY A 224 -16.57 14.20 -4.75
C GLY A 224 -15.08 13.97 -4.44
N ALA A 225 -14.56 14.56 -3.35
CA ALA A 225 -13.15 14.43 -3.02
C ALA A 225 -12.80 13.03 -2.52
N ALA A 226 -11.78 12.42 -3.15
CA ALA A 226 -11.12 11.20 -2.66
C ALA A 226 -10.10 11.58 -1.58
N GLN A 227 -10.54 11.78 -0.35
CA GLN A 227 -9.82 12.51 0.68
C GLN A 227 -9.52 11.70 1.92
N THR A 228 -8.42 12.07 2.58
CA THR A 228 -8.03 11.59 3.92
C THR A 228 -7.65 12.75 4.83
N GLY A 229 -8.10 12.68 6.07
CA GLY A 229 -7.64 13.54 7.16
C GLY A 229 -7.02 12.67 8.25
N THR A 230 -5.74 12.84 8.55
CA THR A 230 -4.98 11.98 9.47
C THR A 230 -4.41 12.77 10.62
N VAL A 231 -4.52 12.21 11.84
CA VAL A 231 -3.83 12.70 13.05
C VAL A 231 -3.04 11.54 13.66
N GLN A 232 -1.77 11.77 14.00
CA GLN A 232 -0.91 10.80 14.66
C GLN A 232 -0.25 11.40 15.89
N LEU A 233 -0.36 10.72 17.02
CA LEU A 233 0.48 10.91 18.20
C LEU A 233 1.52 9.80 18.24
N ALA A 234 2.80 10.17 18.38
CA ALA A 234 3.87 9.20 18.40
C ALA A 234 4.96 9.57 19.41
N TYR A 235 5.68 8.55 19.86
CA TYR A 235 6.88 8.67 20.68
C TYR A 235 8.01 7.83 20.09
N GLY A 236 9.14 8.47 19.80
CA GLY A 236 10.36 7.83 19.31
C GLY A 236 11.49 7.93 20.34
N GLY A 237 11.94 6.79 20.84
CA GLY A 237 13.16 6.64 21.63
C GLY A 237 14.37 6.37 20.73
N ALA A 238 15.53 6.06 21.35
CA ALA A 238 16.76 5.76 20.61
C ALA A 238 16.65 4.49 19.75
N ASN A 239 15.89 3.51 20.22
CA ASN A 239 15.81 2.16 19.62
C ASN A 239 14.38 1.61 19.56
N TYR A 240 13.37 2.41 19.82
CA TYR A 240 11.97 2.00 19.71
C TYR A 240 11.07 3.18 19.33
N GLY A 241 9.91 2.88 18.84
CA GLY A 241 8.87 3.85 18.55
C GLY A 241 7.48 3.27 18.77
N LEU A 242 6.56 4.14 19.16
CA LEU A 242 5.15 3.84 19.38
C LEU A 242 4.32 4.91 18.68
N ALA A 243 3.23 4.52 18.05
CA ALA A 243 2.28 5.47 17.46
C ALA A 243 0.83 5.01 17.60
N ALA A 244 -0.04 5.97 17.81
CA ALA A 244 -1.47 5.84 17.66
C ALA A 244 -1.92 6.89 16.64
N ALA A 245 -2.66 6.44 15.62
CA ALA A 245 -3.13 7.32 14.56
C ALA A 245 -4.61 7.09 14.26
N TYR A 246 -5.26 8.13 13.81
CA TYR A 246 -6.63 8.12 13.33
C TYR A 246 -6.67 8.75 11.94
N THR A 247 -7.42 8.13 11.03
CA THR A 247 -7.67 8.66 9.69
C THR A 247 -9.16 8.55 9.36
N TYR A 248 -9.75 9.67 8.99
CA TYR A 248 -11.02 9.70 8.27
C TYR A 248 -10.74 9.68 6.77
N SER A 249 -11.45 8.84 6.04
CA SER A 249 -11.37 8.79 4.58
C SER A 249 -12.75 8.79 3.93
N SER A 250 -12.86 9.40 2.75
CA SER A 250 -14.07 9.37 1.93
C SER A 250 -13.71 9.43 0.44
N GLY A 251 -14.61 8.95 -0.40
CA GLY A 251 -14.42 8.92 -1.85
C GLY A 251 -13.91 7.58 -2.37
N ALA A 252 -14.24 7.24 -3.61
CA ALA A 252 -13.88 6.00 -4.25
C ALA A 252 -12.37 5.91 -4.52
N GLY A 253 -11.79 4.71 -4.38
CA GLY A 253 -10.41 4.42 -4.78
C GLY A 253 -9.32 4.76 -3.77
N LEU A 254 -9.65 5.15 -2.55
CA LEU A 254 -8.68 5.49 -1.51
C LEU A 254 -7.89 4.29 -0.96
N TYR A 255 -8.40 3.08 -1.15
CA TYR A 255 -7.80 1.88 -0.61
C TYR A 255 -7.40 0.92 -1.74
N GLY A 256 -6.13 0.99 -2.13
CA GLY A 256 -5.60 0.19 -3.24
C GLY A 256 -5.10 -1.18 -2.80
N GLY A 257 -5.89 -2.25 -3.03
CA GLY A 257 -5.39 -3.62 -3.07
C GLY A 257 -4.85 -4.26 -1.79
N ASN A 258 -4.86 -3.56 -0.65
CA ASN A 258 -4.24 -4.02 0.61
C ASN A 258 -5.18 -4.83 1.52
N GLY A 259 -6.23 -5.38 0.97
CA GLY A 259 -7.22 -6.18 1.67
C GLY A 259 -7.84 -7.27 0.80
N THR A 260 -8.70 -8.05 1.43
CA THR A 260 -9.59 -8.95 0.69
C THR A 260 -10.51 -8.15 -0.23
N PRO A 261 -11.07 -8.75 -1.27
CA PRO A 261 -12.02 -8.07 -2.15
C PRO A 261 -13.18 -7.42 -1.40
N LEU A 262 -13.69 -8.10 -0.38
CA LEU A 262 -14.80 -7.60 0.43
C LEU A 262 -14.39 -6.37 1.26
N ALA A 263 -13.20 -6.39 1.87
CA ALA A 263 -12.67 -5.25 2.62
C ALA A 263 -12.42 -4.04 1.71
N VAL A 264 -11.82 -4.24 0.54
CA VAL A 264 -11.58 -3.19 -0.46
C VAL A 264 -12.89 -2.56 -0.93
N ALA A 265 -13.92 -3.39 -1.19
CA ALA A 265 -15.24 -2.92 -1.56
C ALA A 265 -15.88 -2.04 -0.46
N GLY A 266 -15.66 -2.40 0.81
CA GLY A 266 -16.13 -1.59 1.95
C GLY A 266 -15.55 -0.19 1.97
N PHE A 267 -14.28 -0.01 1.63
CA PHE A 267 -13.65 1.32 1.51
C PHE A 267 -14.17 2.11 0.30
N GLY A 268 -14.34 1.44 -0.84
CA GLY A 268 -14.76 2.10 -2.08
C GLY A 268 -16.17 2.67 -2.08
N GLY A 269 -17.06 2.14 -1.24
CA GLY A 269 -18.48 2.53 -1.19
C GLY A 269 -18.86 3.42 0.00
N ASN A 270 -17.97 3.66 0.96
CA ASN A 270 -18.29 4.28 2.24
C ASN A 270 -17.26 5.33 2.66
N SER A 271 -17.65 6.23 3.55
CA SER A 271 -16.68 6.91 4.39
C SER A 271 -16.18 5.96 5.47
N THR A 272 -14.93 6.12 5.90
CA THR A 272 -14.31 5.19 6.83
C THR A 272 -13.60 5.93 7.95
N ASN A 273 -13.79 5.45 9.18
CA ASN A 273 -12.99 5.84 10.34
C ASN A 273 -11.97 4.72 10.60
N SER A 274 -10.70 5.05 10.57
CA SER A 274 -9.60 4.09 10.72
C SER A 274 -8.72 4.46 11.90
N VAL A 275 -8.41 3.49 12.77
CA VAL A 275 -7.48 3.63 13.89
C VAL A 275 -6.31 2.68 13.67
N GLY A 276 -5.10 3.18 13.84
CA GLY A 276 -3.87 2.39 13.76
C GLY A 276 -3.07 2.47 15.06
N LEU A 277 -2.62 1.32 15.54
CA LEU A 277 -1.67 1.21 16.64
C LEU A 277 -0.44 0.48 16.13
N SER A 278 0.73 1.09 16.25
CA SER A 278 1.97 0.55 15.70
C SER A 278 3.13 0.77 16.65
N ALA A 279 4.04 -0.18 16.69
CA ALA A 279 5.23 -0.13 17.51
C ALA A 279 6.39 -0.83 16.82
N TYR A 280 7.59 -0.36 17.11
CA TYR A 280 8.80 -1.08 16.71
C TYR A 280 9.89 -1.00 17.78
N PHE A 281 10.74 -1.99 17.76
CA PHE A 281 12.04 -2.02 18.43
C PHE A 281 13.11 -2.29 17.39
N SER A 282 14.21 -1.55 17.44
CA SER A 282 15.37 -1.75 16.54
C SER A 282 16.64 -1.66 17.37
N PRO A 283 17.44 -2.75 17.48
CA PRO A 283 18.73 -2.71 18.17
C PRO A 283 19.61 -1.58 17.61
N LEU A 284 20.36 -0.92 18.50
CA LEU A 284 21.28 0.17 18.11
C LEU A 284 22.47 -0.31 17.28
N SER A 285 22.75 -1.60 17.31
CA SER A 285 23.76 -2.26 16.49
C SER A 285 23.26 -3.62 16.04
N ALA A 286 23.81 -4.14 14.94
CA ALA A 286 23.55 -5.50 14.49
C ALA A 286 23.84 -6.52 15.60
N SER A 287 22.90 -7.41 15.84
CA SER A 287 22.97 -8.41 16.91
C SER A 287 22.18 -9.66 16.51
N TRP A 288 22.26 -10.71 17.33
CA TRP A 288 21.44 -11.91 17.17
C TRP A 288 19.93 -11.62 17.37
N PHE A 289 19.60 -10.55 18.08
CA PHE A 289 18.22 -10.11 18.29
C PHE A 289 17.76 -9.21 17.14
N PRO A 290 16.62 -9.48 16.51
CA PRO A 290 16.15 -8.69 15.36
C PRO A 290 15.61 -7.33 15.76
N SER A 291 15.46 -6.45 14.77
CA SER A 291 14.42 -5.44 14.86
C SER A 291 13.06 -6.11 14.71
N ILE A 292 12.07 -5.62 15.47
CA ILE A 292 10.71 -6.13 15.49
C ILE A 292 9.79 -4.96 15.23
N SER A 293 8.85 -5.14 14.33
CA SER A 293 7.76 -4.19 14.09
C SER A 293 6.44 -4.90 14.18
N ALA A 294 5.47 -4.26 14.82
CA ALA A 294 4.12 -4.75 14.96
C ALA A 294 3.12 -3.64 14.71
N GLY A 295 2.00 -3.96 14.12
CA GLY A 295 0.94 -3.01 13.92
C GLY A 295 -0.43 -3.67 13.80
N TRP A 296 -1.45 -2.91 14.14
CA TRP A 296 -2.84 -3.31 14.07
C TRP A 296 -3.69 -2.13 13.62
N GLY A 297 -4.63 -2.40 12.72
CA GLY A 297 -5.60 -1.44 12.19
C GLY A 297 -7.03 -1.91 12.41
N LEU A 298 -7.89 -0.99 12.80
CA LEU A 298 -9.34 -1.15 12.87
C LEU A 298 -10.00 -0.09 12.00
N ASN A 299 -10.88 -0.52 11.13
CA ASN A 299 -11.65 0.36 10.26
C ASN A 299 -13.14 0.15 10.51
N THR A 300 -13.90 1.23 10.58
CA THR A 300 -15.37 1.22 10.68
C THR A 300 -15.95 1.95 9.48
N TYR A 301 -16.76 1.26 8.71
CA TYR A 301 -17.44 1.83 7.55
C TYR A 301 -18.65 2.65 8.02
N VAL A 302 -18.71 3.89 7.58
CA VAL A 302 -19.84 4.79 7.87
C VAL A 302 -20.72 4.84 6.64
N GLY A 303 -21.97 4.47 6.78
CA GLY A 303 -22.93 4.25 5.69
C GLY A 303 -22.84 5.30 4.59
N GLY A 304 -22.47 4.87 3.41
CA GLY A 304 -22.47 5.66 2.20
C GLY A 304 -23.89 5.89 1.71
N SER A 305 -24.05 6.90 0.89
CA SER A 305 -25.29 7.15 0.14
C SER A 305 -25.70 5.90 -0.63
N THR A 306 -26.95 5.51 -0.51
CA THR A 306 -27.56 4.37 -1.20
C THR A 306 -27.55 4.48 -2.72
N THR A 307 -26.89 5.48 -3.30
CA THR A 307 -27.00 5.80 -4.73
C THR A 307 -25.70 5.66 -5.54
N ALA A 308 -24.52 5.51 -4.92
CA ALA A 308 -23.28 5.33 -5.66
C ALA A 308 -22.43 4.27 -4.98
N GLY A 309 -22.37 3.07 -5.52
CA GLY A 309 -21.42 2.05 -5.13
C GLY A 309 -21.95 0.98 -4.17
N ALA A 310 -23.24 0.67 -4.20
CA ALA A 310 -23.70 -0.60 -3.66
C ALA A 310 -22.95 -1.71 -4.41
N THR A 311 -21.89 -2.21 -3.80
CA THR A 311 -21.17 -3.36 -4.33
C THR A 311 -22.09 -4.53 -4.18
N SER A 312 -22.74 -4.94 -5.27
CA SER A 312 -23.55 -6.16 -5.29
C SER A 312 -22.60 -7.35 -5.16
N TYR A 313 -22.58 -7.91 -3.98
CA TYR A 313 -21.84 -9.11 -3.68
C TYR A 313 -22.84 -10.27 -3.69
N THR A 314 -22.66 -11.21 -4.58
CA THR A 314 -23.55 -12.36 -4.65
C THR A 314 -22.97 -13.48 -3.79
N THR A 315 -23.65 -13.85 -2.71
CA THR A 315 -23.25 -15.03 -1.94
C THR A 315 -23.52 -16.30 -2.77
N ALA A 316 -22.59 -17.25 -2.71
CA ALA A 316 -22.64 -18.48 -3.51
C ALA A 316 -23.87 -19.38 -3.25
N THR A 317 -24.67 -19.04 -2.26
CA THR A 317 -25.79 -19.88 -1.78
C THR A 317 -27.13 -19.52 -2.38
N SER A 318 -27.37 -18.33 -2.91
CA SER A 318 -28.71 -17.90 -3.29
C SER A 318 -28.97 -17.66 -4.77
N GLY A 319 -27.91 -17.55 -5.59
CA GLY A 319 -28.08 -17.28 -7.03
C GLY A 319 -28.68 -15.90 -7.35
N TYR A 320 -28.89 -15.05 -6.36
CA TYR A 320 -29.37 -13.68 -6.48
C TYR A 320 -28.26 -12.69 -6.14
N ALA A 321 -28.24 -11.58 -6.84
CA ALA A 321 -27.36 -10.47 -6.52
C ALA A 321 -27.87 -9.79 -5.24
N ASP A 322 -27.36 -10.20 -4.09
CA ASP A 322 -27.61 -9.47 -2.84
C ASP A 322 -26.68 -8.26 -2.78
N THR A 323 -27.28 -7.09 -2.66
CA THR A 323 -26.53 -5.86 -2.38
C THR A 323 -26.07 -5.92 -0.93
N ILE A 324 -24.77 -6.19 -0.72
CA ILE A 324 -24.20 -6.16 0.63
C ILE A 324 -23.92 -4.71 0.98
N ASN A 325 -24.69 -4.23 1.95
CA ASN A 325 -24.44 -2.95 2.58
C ASN A 325 -23.48 -3.19 3.76
N LEU A 326 -22.21 -2.79 3.60
CA LEU A 326 -21.21 -2.80 4.67
C LEU A 326 -21.30 -1.57 5.58
N GLY A 327 -22.35 -0.79 5.47
CA GLY A 327 -22.59 0.36 6.34
C GLY A 327 -22.68 -0.05 7.80
N GLY A 328 -21.79 0.51 8.64
CA GLY A 328 -21.68 0.16 10.06
C GLY A 328 -20.87 -1.10 10.36
N ASP A 329 -20.37 -1.78 9.34
CA ASP A 329 -19.47 -2.93 9.49
C ASP A 329 -18.03 -2.50 9.73
N SER A 330 -17.17 -3.47 10.10
CA SER A 330 -15.78 -3.22 10.42
C SER A 330 -14.84 -4.17 9.70
N SER A 331 -13.61 -3.73 9.51
CA SER A 331 -12.50 -4.56 9.06
C SER A 331 -11.27 -4.34 9.94
N GLN A 332 -10.37 -5.29 9.95
CA GLN A 332 -9.13 -5.25 10.70
C GLN A 332 -7.95 -5.69 9.83
N SER A 333 -6.76 -5.31 10.29
CA SER A 333 -5.49 -5.76 9.73
C SER A 333 -4.46 -5.85 10.84
N TRP A 334 -3.44 -6.68 10.69
CA TRP A 334 -2.29 -6.68 11.58
C TRP A 334 -1.09 -7.33 10.92
N TYR A 335 0.11 -7.00 11.40
CA TYR A 335 1.34 -7.65 10.96
C TYR A 335 2.38 -7.71 12.09
N LEU A 336 3.33 -8.63 11.90
CA LEU A 336 4.60 -8.70 12.61
C LEU A 336 5.72 -8.80 11.57
N GLY A 337 6.72 -7.93 11.70
CA GLY A 337 7.89 -7.91 10.84
C GLY A 337 9.18 -8.04 11.66
N PHE A 338 10.12 -8.82 11.17
CA PHE A 338 11.41 -9.09 11.79
C PHE A 338 12.53 -8.83 10.79
N GLN A 339 13.62 -8.24 11.26
CA GLN A 339 14.79 -7.98 10.43
C GLN A 339 16.08 -8.13 11.22
N TRP A 340 17.07 -8.80 10.66
CA TRP A 340 18.42 -8.93 11.19
C TRP A 340 19.40 -8.23 10.24
N GLY A 341 20.16 -7.27 10.75
CA GLY A 341 21.26 -6.63 10.04
C GLY A 341 22.54 -7.47 10.14
N ASP A 342 23.45 -7.25 9.19
CA ASP A 342 24.74 -7.95 9.11
C ASP A 342 24.62 -9.48 9.11
N PHE A 343 23.51 -10.00 8.57
CA PHE A 343 23.22 -11.43 8.56
C PHE A 343 24.13 -12.17 7.54
N LEU A 344 24.87 -13.15 8.03
CA LEU A 344 25.91 -13.92 7.32
C LEU A 344 27.11 -13.06 6.89
N LEU A 345 26.89 -11.92 6.28
CA LEU A 345 27.91 -10.99 5.80
C LEU A 345 27.57 -9.56 6.23
N LYS A 346 28.59 -8.77 6.55
CA LYS A 346 28.41 -7.37 6.92
C LYS A 346 27.73 -6.58 5.79
N GLY A 347 26.72 -5.79 6.16
CA GLY A 347 25.91 -5.01 5.22
C GLY A 347 24.69 -5.76 4.66
N ASN A 348 24.64 -7.09 4.77
CA ASN A 348 23.51 -7.87 4.34
C ASN A 348 22.40 -7.89 5.40
N THR A 349 21.17 -8.07 4.96
CA THR A 349 20.00 -8.07 5.85
C THR A 349 19.06 -9.19 5.45
N VAL A 350 18.54 -9.91 6.45
CA VAL A 350 17.45 -10.87 6.24
C VAL A 350 16.20 -10.36 6.95
N GLY A 351 15.05 -10.56 6.35
CA GLY A 351 13.77 -10.19 6.93
C GLY A 351 12.68 -11.23 6.68
N PHE A 352 11.71 -11.17 7.57
CA PHE A 352 10.53 -12.01 7.52
C PHE A 352 9.35 -11.21 8.06
N ALA A 353 8.20 -11.29 7.39
CA ALA A 353 6.95 -10.72 7.89
C ALA A 353 5.79 -11.70 7.72
N PHE A 354 4.82 -11.60 8.60
CA PHE A 354 3.56 -12.30 8.49
C PHE A 354 2.44 -11.49 9.12
N GLY A 355 1.22 -11.72 8.67
CA GLY A 355 0.06 -11.00 9.17
C GLY A 355 -1.21 -11.33 8.44
N GLN A 356 -2.24 -10.58 8.77
CA GLN A 356 -3.50 -10.58 8.05
C GLN A 356 -3.67 -9.24 7.35
N PRO A 357 -3.66 -9.21 6.01
CA PRO A 357 -4.14 -8.07 5.23
C PRO A 357 -5.56 -7.70 5.67
N THR A 358 -5.99 -6.50 5.36
CA THR A 358 -7.32 -6.04 5.78
C THR A 358 -8.41 -7.01 5.36
N PHE A 359 -9.26 -7.38 6.31
CA PHE A 359 -10.36 -8.32 6.15
C PHE A 359 -11.57 -7.85 6.95
N VAL A 360 -12.77 -8.12 6.45
CA VAL A 360 -14.04 -7.77 7.12
C VAL A 360 -14.24 -8.66 8.34
N THR A 361 -14.60 -8.04 9.45
CA THR A 361 -14.83 -8.71 10.75
C THR A 361 -16.28 -8.82 11.14
N SER A 362 -17.19 -8.37 10.27
CA SER A 362 -18.64 -8.44 10.50
C SER A 362 -19.14 -9.88 10.61
N SER A 363 -20.17 -10.07 11.39
CA SER A 363 -20.83 -11.38 11.51
C SER A 363 -21.42 -11.82 10.16
N GLY A 364 -21.17 -13.08 9.80
CA GLY A 364 -21.69 -13.70 8.56
C GLY A 364 -20.67 -13.86 7.45
N PHE A 365 -19.46 -13.28 7.57
CA PHE A 365 -18.38 -13.45 6.59
C PHE A 365 -17.16 -14.13 7.20
N ASN A 366 -16.62 -15.13 6.53
CA ASN A 366 -15.35 -15.75 6.86
C ASN A 366 -14.23 -15.15 6.00
N ASP A 367 -13.91 -13.87 6.22
CA ASP A 367 -13.07 -13.09 5.32
C ASP A 367 -11.57 -13.12 5.66
N GLY A 368 -11.17 -13.59 6.83
CA GLY A 368 -9.77 -13.60 7.26
C GLY A 368 -8.84 -14.44 6.37
N ASN A 369 -7.66 -13.96 6.16
CA ASN A 369 -6.59 -14.60 5.38
C ASN A 369 -5.23 -14.33 6.02
N TYR A 370 -4.18 -15.04 5.57
CA TYR A 370 -2.81 -14.84 6.05
C TYR A 370 -1.85 -14.61 4.89
N ALA A 371 -0.89 -13.74 5.12
CA ALA A 371 0.21 -13.47 4.21
C ALA A 371 1.55 -13.66 4.93
N TRP A 372 2.54 -14.14 4.21
CA TRP A 372 3.93 -14.29 4.65
C TRP A 372 4.88 -13.82 3.56
N GLU A 373 5.99 -13.22 3.97
CA GLU A 373 7.12 -12.97 3.09
C GLU A 373 8.44 -13.21 3.82
N GLY A 374 9.45 -13.62 3.06
CA GLY A 374 10.82 -13.73 3.53
C GLY A 374 11.77 -13.30 2.43
N TRP A 375 12.82 -12.57 2.81
CA TRP A 375 13.77 -12.02 1.86
C TRP A 375 15.18 -11.93 2.46
N TYR A 376 16.18 -11.95 1.56
CA TYR A 376 17.56 -11.75 1.92
C TYR A 376 18.18 -10.67 1.02
N LYS A 377 18.49 -9.52 1.59
CA LYS A 377 19.10 -8.38 0.89
C LYS A 377 20.62 -8.50 0.94
N MET A 378 21.23 -8.73 -0.19
CA MET A 378 22.67 -8.69 -0.39
C MET A 378 23.08 -7.28 -0.81
N GLN A 379 23.92 -6.62 -0.02
CA GLN A 379 24.53 -5.35 -0.39
C GLN A 379 25.77 -5.61 -1.22
N VAL A 380 25.66 -5.42 -2.55
CA VAL A 380 26.75 -5.70 -3.49
C VAL A 380 27.78 -4.56 -3.53
N THR A 381 27.28 -3.33 -3.53
CA THR A 381 28.07 -2.10 -3.37
C THR A 381 27.25 -1.11 -2.52
N ASP A 382 27.80 0.05 -2.17
CA ASP A 382 27.05 1.09 -1.44
C ASP A 382 25.76 1.52 -2.18
N ASN A 383 25.73 1.35 -3.49
CA ASN A 383 24.66 1.82 -4.37
C ASN A 383 23.80 0.69 -4.95
N ILE A 384 24.22 -0.57 -4.85
CA ILE A 384 23.55 -1.71 -5.51
C ILE A 384 23.24 -2.78 -4.48
N SER A 385 21.98 -3.20 -4.43
CA SER A 385 21.56 -4.37 -3.66
C SER A 385 20.75 -5.35 -4.50
N VAL A 386 20.88 -6.65 -4.18
CA VAL A 386 20.11 -7.75 -4.78
C VAL A 386 19.34 -8.45 -3.69
N THR A 387 18.04 -8.61 -3.85
CA THR A 387 17.14 -9.15 -2.84
C THR A 387 16.30 -10.29 -3.42
N PRO A 388 16.76 -11.55 -3.31
CA PRO A 388 15.88 -12.69 -3.49
C PRO A 388 14.80 -12.71 -2.39
N ALA A 389 13.58 -13.05 -2.76
CA ALA A 389 12.44 -13.10 -1.87
C ALA A 389 11.42 -14.16 -2.28
N ILE A 390 10.72 -14.69 -1.31
CA ILE A 390 9.57 -15.58 -1.48
C ILE A 390 8.40 -15.07 -0.64
N TYR A 391 7.18 -15.36 -1.05
CA TYR A 391 5.97 -14.97 -0.31
C TYR A 391 4.82 -15.94 -0.59
N TYR A 392 3.87 -15.95 0.34
CA TYR A 392 2.69 -16.82 0.29
C TYR A 392 1.44 -16.10 0.80
N LEU A 393 0.32 -16.32 0.10
CA LEU A 393 -1.01 -15.85 0.47
C LEU A 393 -1.94 -17.06 0.62
N SER A 394 -2.50 -17.29 1.83
CA SER A 394 -3.26 -18.51 2.12
C SER A 394 -4.70 -18.49 1.59
N ALA A 395 -5.37 -17.35 1.63
CA ALA A 395 -6.75 -17.19 1.19
C ALA A 395 -7.00 -15.75 0.69
N PRO A 396 -6.32 -15.31 -0.39
CA PRO A 396 -6.31 -13.91 -0.79
C PRO A 396 -7.67 -13.37 -1.22
N LEU A 397 -8.62 -14.22 -1.55
CA LEU A 397 -9.99 -13.82 -1.90
C LEU A 397 -10.93 -13.80 -0.68
N GLY A 398 -10.45 -14.14 0.53
CA GLY A 398 -11.24 -14.07 1.74
C GLY A 398 -12.54 -14.84 1.69
N ALA A 399 -13.65 -14.19 2.04
CA ALA A 399 -15.00 -14.77 2.06
C ALA A 399 -15.41 -15.38 0.72
N LEU A 400 -15.00 -14.81 -0.42
CA LEU A 400 -15.32 -15.34 -1.75
C LEU A 400 -14.99 -16.82 -1.93
N GLN A 401 -13.88 -17.24 -1.35
CA GLN A 401 -13.44 -18.63 -1.43
C GLN A 401 -13.84 -19.45 -0.21
N LYS A 402 -13.77 -18.87 1.00
CA LYS A 402 -13.94 -19.59 2.27
C LYS A 402 -15.40 -19.91 2.56
N ASP A 403 -16.33 -19.00 2.23
CA ASP A 403 -17.77 -19.23 2.42
C ASP A 403 -18.33 -20.30 1.46
N SER A 404 -17.65 -20.55 0.35
CA SER A 404 -17.95 -21.67 -0.54
C SER A 404 -17.31 -23.00 -0.10
N GLY A 405 -16.54 -23.03 0.99
CA GLY A 405 -15.79 -24.20 1.45
C GLY A 405 -14.65 -24.61 0.53
N GLN A 406 -14.21 -23.72 -0.37
CA GLN A 406 -13.16 -23.97 -1.35
C GLN A 406 -11.86 -23.25 -0.99
N SER A 407 -10.76 -23.65 -1.60
CA SER A 407 -9.44 -23.09 -1.35
C SER A 407 -8.87 -22.42 -2.59
N PHE A 408 -8.16 -21.31 -2.37
CA PHE A 408 -7.31 -20.66 -3.35
C PHE A 408 -6.12 -20.04 -2.62
N ASN A 409 -4.93 -20.17 -3.17
CA ASN A 409 -3.70 -19.64 -2.60
C ASN A 409 -2.74 -19.19 -3.70
N SER A 410 -1.78 -18.35 -3.32
CA SER A 410 -0.70 -17.91 -4.20
C SER A 410 0.65 -18.07 -3.50
N PHE A 411 1.62 -18.58 -4.22
CA PHE A 411 3.03 -18.60 -3.82
C PHE A 411 3.85 -17.91 -4.91
N GLY A 412 4.75 -17.04 -4.53
CA GLY A 412 5.60 -16.31 -5.46
C GLY A 412 7.05 -16.26 -5.02
N GLY A 413 7.90 -16.04 -6.00
CA GLY A 413 9.33 -15.81 -5.81
C GLY A 413 9.84 -14.76 -6.78
N LEU A 414 10.76 -13.93 -6.30
CA LEU A 414 11.35 -12.87 -7.10
C LEU A 414 12.80 -12.56 -6.69
N ILE A 415 13.49 -11.86 -7.56
CA ILE A 415 14.76 -11.19 -7.29
C ILE A 415 14.56 -9.71 -7.60
N LYS A 416 14.73 -8.85 -6.60
CA LYS A 416 14.71 -7.40 -6.76
C LYS A 416 16.12 -6.85 -6.73
N THR A 417 16.54 -6.22 -7.82
CA THR A 417 17.82 -5.48 -7.87
C THR A 417 17.53 -3.99 -7.75
N THR A 418 18.17 -3.33 -6.79
CA THR A 418 17.97 -1.91 -6.50
C THR A 418 19.25 -1.14 -6.74
N PHE A 419 19.14 -0.02 -7.44
CA PHE A 419 20.20 0.96 -7.68
C PHE A 419 19.84 2.28 -7.00
N ARG A 420 20.80 2.89 -6.27
CA ARG A 420 20.65 4.20 -5.66
C ARG A 420 21.84 5.08 -6.07
N PHE A 421 21.56 6.28 -6.51
CA PHE A 421 22.59 7.21 -7.02
C PHE A 421 22.19 8.67 -6.82
#